data_01d2003b7f8c31cf60a425c20ee063e4
#
_entry.id   01d2003b7f8c31cf60a425c20ee063e4
#
_cell.length_a   1.000
_cell.length_b   1.000
_cell.length_c   1.000
_cell.angle_alpha   90.00
_cell.angle_beta   90.00
_cell.angle_gamma   90.00
#
_symmetry.space_group_name_H-M   'P 1'
#
loop_
_entity.id
_entity.type
_entity.pdbx_description
1 polymer ?
#
loop_
_entity_poly.entity_id
_entity_poly.type
_entity_poly.pdbx_seq_one_letter_code
_entity_poly.pdbx_strand_id
1 'polypeptide(L)'
;QTVAILDGKDYEATKDQATYKVNNTRSKYNRAEYLYSIGAKTKEELEDAEYDYDTAESSLSKTESDLAETVITAPMDGVVVGEPKSAGTMAVQGNSNPTVIMTIADMSRKQIIAKVDETDIGSVKVGQKATFTVDTYNGKNFTATVSRISQTDVTNSWNINTSSTSTSTPTVIYYYVILDVDDPDNLLLPAMTARVDIVTDEKENALVVPISALKTDSSGSYVMVAAGKEQEKRYVSTGIYSDEYVEITDGLTDGEQLVVSYKSKSSSSKNMGGPPPM
;
A
#
# COMPACT_ATOMS: atom_id res chain seq x y z
N GLN A 1 18.97 -1.52 16.98
CA GLN A 1 18.59 -1.26 18.36
C GLN A 1 17.84 -2.47 18.94
N THR A 2 18.10 -2.85 20.22
CA THR A 2 17.34 -3.91 20.90
C THR A 2 15.93 -3.40 21.21
N VAL A 3 14.93 -4.18 20.83
CA VAL A 3 13.51 -3.81 20.97
C VAL A 3 12.79 -4.66 22.03
N ALA A 4 13.25 -5.90 22.24
CA ALA A 4 12.73 -6.77 23.29
C ALA A 4 13.79 -7.77 23.73
N ILE A 5 13.66 -8.24 24.95
CA ILE A 5 14.49 -9.32 25.52
C ILE A 5 13.51 -10.37 26.06
N LEU A 6 13.62 -11.59 25.56
CA LEU A 6 12.87 -12.75 26.05
C LEU A 6 13.58 -13.37 27.27
N ASP A 7 12.87 -14.14 28.08
CA ASP A 7 13.48 -14.90 29.18
C ASP A 7 14.37 -16.00 28.58
N GLY A 8 15.68 -15.82 28.73
CA GLY A 8 16.71 -16.70 28.16
C GLY A 8 17.34 -17.69 29.16
N LYS A 9 16.81 -17.84 30.37
CA LYS A 9 17.46 -18.66 31.46
C LYS A 9 17.71 -20.09 31.02
N ASP A 10 16.76 -20.70 30.34
CA ASP A 10 16.90 -22.09 29.86
C ASP A 10 17.94 -22.21 28.74
N TYR A 11 18.03 -21.20 27.89
CA TYR A 11 19.03 -21.13 26.84
C TYR A 11 20.43 -20.87 27.43
N GLU A 12 20.56 -20.03 28.46
CA GLU A 12 21.82 -19.82 29.18
C GLU A 12 22.30 -21.13 29.81
N ALA A 13 21.41 -21.84 30.51
CA ALA A 13 21.76 -23.14 31.14
C ALA A 13 22.20 -24.18 30.08
N THR A 14 21.52 -24.20 28.92
CA THR A 14 21.87 -25.11 27.80
C THR A 14 23.23 -24.76 27.18
N LYS A 15 23.52 -23.46 27.01
CA LYS A 15 24.83 -22.98 26.56
C LYS A 15 25.94 -23.36 27.52
N ASP A 16 25.71 -23.18 28.81
CA ASP A 16 26.69 -23.56 29.86
C ASP A 16 27.00 -25.06 29.78
N GLN A 17 25.97 -25.90 29.63
CA GLN A 17 26.15 -27.35 29.47
C GLN A 17 26.97 -27.68 28.21
N ALA A 18 26.69 -27.04 27.10
CA ALA A 18 27.47 -27.21 25.85
C ALA A 18 28.91 -26.75 26.03
N THR A 19 29.15 -25.63 26.74
CA THR A 19 30.48 -25.12 27.05
C THR A 19 31.31 -26.12 27.89
N TYR A 20 30.70 -26.71 28.92
CA TYR A 20 31.39 -27.75 29.70
C TYR A 20 31.70 -28.98 28.83
N LYS A 21 30.85 -29.36 27.91
CA LYS A 21 31.09 -30.49 27.00
C LYS A 21 32.27 -30.17 26.06
N VAL A 22 32.32 -28.99 25.47
CA VAL A 22 33.45 -28.54 24.63
C VAL A 22 34.78 -28.58 25.44
N ASN A 23 34.79 -28.05 26.63
CA ASN A 23 35.99 -28.08 27.46
C ASN A 23 36.48 -29.52 27.79
N ASN A 24 35.55 -30.42 28.03
CA ASN A 24 35.86 -31.84 28.25
C ASN A 24 36.43 -32.52 27.02
N THR A 25 35.72 -32.38 25.86
CA THR A 25 36.17 -32.99 24.61
C THR A 25 37.47 -32.39 24.13
N ARG A 26 37.67 -31.08 24.21
CA ARG A 26 38.95 -30.41 23.92
C ARG A 26 40.11 -30.98 24.74
N SER A 27 39.88 -31.24 26.03
CA SER A 27 40.92 -31.82 26.92
C SER A 27 41.24 -33.28 26.52
N LYS A 28 40.24 -34.03 26.03
CA LYS A 28 40.43 -35.40 25.48
C LYS A 28 41.19 -35.36 24.16
N TYR A 29 40.82 -34.47 23.26
CA TYR A 29 41.49 -34.27 21.98
C TYR A 29 42.96 -33.91 22.16
N ASN A 30 43.28 -32.89 22.93
CA ASN A 30 44.66 -32.48 23.22
C ASN A 30 45.49 -33.61 23.84
N ARG A 31 44.88 -34.47 24.67
CA ARG A 31 45.54 -35.67 25.21
C ARG A 31 45.76 -36.73 24.19
N ALA A 32 44.78 -36.96 23.31
CA ALA A 32 44.89 -37.92 22.21
C ALA A 32 45.99 -37.47 21.22
N GLU A 33 46.05 -36.22 20.87
CA GLU A 33 47.05 -35.60 20.01
C GLU A 33 48.48 -35.80 20.59
N TYR A 34 48.65 -35.50 21.88
CA TYR A 34 49.91 -35.73 22.54
C TYR A 34 50.32 -37.20 22.52
N LEU A 35 49.41 -38.12 22.89
CA LEU A 35 49.66 -39.55 22.89
C LEU A 35 49.94 -40.12 21.52
N TYR A 36 49.27 -39.64 20.49
CA TYR A 36 49.56 -39.97 19.11
C TYR A 36 50.94 -39.51 18.67
N SER A 37 51.35 -38.30 19.04
CA SER A 37 52.69 -37.77 18.71
C SER A 37 53.84 -38.59 19.27
N ILE A 38 53.64 -39.31 20.37
CA ILE A 38 54.63 -40.22 21.00
C ILE A 38 54.41 -41.67 20.61
N GLY A 39 53.49 -41.98 19.68
CA GLY A 39 53.19 -43.31 19.20
C GLY A 39 52.42 -44.21 20.17
N ALA A 40 51.79 -43.61 21.21
CA ALA A 40 51.03 -44.32 22.25
C ALA A 40 49.53 -44.50 21.91
N LYS A 41 49.01 -43.82 20.85
CA LYS A 41 47.67 -43.94 20.33
C LYS A 41 47.67 -44.11 18.82
N THR A 42 46.60 -44.67 18.29
CA THR A 42 46.37 -44.83 16.85
C THR A 42 45.86 -43.56 16.22
N LYS A 43 45.94 -43.45 14.90
CA LYS A 43 45.37 -42.35 14.14
C LYS A 43 43.85 -42.32 14.27
N GLU A 44 43.20 -43.48 14.26
CA GLU A 44 41.76 -43.61 14.47
C GLU A 44 41.29 -43.02 15.81
N GLU A 45 41.99 -43.31 16.90
CA GLU A 45 41.65 -42.75 18.21
C GLU A 45 41.85 -41.23 18.30
N LEU A 46 42.76 -40.66 17.50
CA LEU A 46 42.91 -39.23 17.38
C LEU A 46 41.76 -38.63 16.58
N GLU A 47 41.42 -39.20 15.43
CA GLU A 47 40.31 -38.79 14.58
C GLU A 47 38.95 -38.86 15.31
N ASP A 48 38.73 -39.89 16.12
CA ASP A 48 37.54 -40.01 16.99
C ASP A 48 37.47 -38.90 18.02
N ALA A 49 38.60 -38.56 18.66
CA ALA A 49 38.64 -37.49 19.65
C ALA A 49 38.45 -36.08 19.02
N GLU A 50 38.98 -35.91 17.81
CA GLU A 50 38.76 -34.69 16.99
C GLU A 50 37.28 -34.54 16.61
N TYR A 51 36.67 -35.60 16.09
CA TYR A 51 35.25 -35.65 15.75
C TYR A 51 34.35 -35.30 16.95
N ASP A 52 34.64 -35.87 18.11
CA ASP A 52 33.91 -35.60 19.33
C ASP A 52 34.03 -34.11 19.74
N TYR A 53 35.23 -33.54 19.57
CA TYR A 53 35.47 -32.12 19.85
C TYR A 53 34.70 -31.20 18.87
N ASP A 54 34.81 -31.44 17.58
CA ASP A 54 34.15 -30.65 16.53
C ASP A 54 32.63 -30.71 16.64
N THR A 55 32.10 -31.91 16.98
CA THR A 55 30.66 -32.08 17.22
C THR A 55 30.19 -31.27 18.45
N ALA A 56 31.00 -31.25 19.51
CA ALA A 56 30.69 -30.45 20.71
C ALA A 56 30.76 -28.95 20.42
N GLU A 57 31.74 -28.49 19.63
CA GLU A 57 31.87 -27.09 19.20
C GLU A 57 30.68 -26.64 18.34
N SER A 58 30.27 -27.48 17.39
CA SER A 58 29.09 -27.24 16.58
C SER A 58 27.81 -27.13 17.42
N SER A 59 27.70 -27.99 18.47
CA SER A 59 26.59 -27.94 19.41
C SER A 59 26.61 -26.65 20.26
N LEU A 60 27.78 -26.18 20.69
CA LEU A 60 27.92 -24.89 21.39
C LEU A 60 27.50 -23.72 20.50
N SER A 61 27.99 -23.70 19.27
CA SER A 61 27.64 -22.65 18.30
C SER A 61 26.13 -22.55 18.08
N LYS A 62 25.45 -23.72 18.01
CA LYS A 62 24.00 -23.77 17.91
C LYS A 62 23.32 -23.15 19.13
N THR A 63 23.74 -23.54 20.35
CA THR A 63 23.12 -23.02 21.59
C THR A 63 23.41 -21.53 21.81
N GLU A 64 24.54 -21.02 21.32
CA GLU A 64 24.85 -19.59 21.30
C GLU A 64 23.93 -18.83 20.36
N SER A 65 23.62 -19.38 19.18
CA SER A 65 22.66 -18.81 18.24
C SER A 65 21.24 -18.80 18.84
N ASP A 66 20.82 -19.90 19.45
CA ASP A 66 19.51 -19.99 20.11
C ASP A 66 19.38 -18.95 21.25
N LEU A 67 20.45 -18.71 22.02
CA LEU A 67 20.48 -17.68 23.05
C LEU A 67 20.46 -16.26 22.44
N ALA A 68 21.17 -16.04 21.35
CA ALA A 68 21.17 -14.74 20.66
C ALA A 68 19.78 -14.37 20.12
N GLU A 69 18.96 -15.34 19.73
CA GLU A 69 17.58 -15.14 19.27
C GLU A 69 16.65 -14.64 20.39
N THR A 70 17.04 -14.77 21.67
CA THR A 70 16.27 -14.20 22.78
C THR A 70 16.35 -12.66 22.82
N VAL A 71 17.35 -12.07 22.17
CA VAL A 71 17.53 -10.62 22.07
C VAL A 71 17.02 -10.15 20.72
N ILE A 72 15.80 -9.64 20.71
CA ILE A 72 15.15 -9.18 19.50
C ILE A 72 15.63 -7.76 19.18
N THR A 73 16.22 -7.59 18.00
CA THR A 73 16.67 -6.29 17.49
C THR A 73 15.77 -5.80 16.36
N ALA A 74 15.71 -4.47 16.20
CA ALA A 74 14.99 -3.88 15.08
C ALA A 74 15.66 -4.27 13.75
N PRO A 75 14.92 -4.85 12.77
CA PRO A 75 15.50 -5.27 11.50
C PRO A 75 15.77 -4.09 10.55
N MET A 76 15.18 -2.93 10.81
CA MET A 76 15.27 -1.73 9.98
C MET A 76 15.14 -0.48 10.84
N ASP A 77 15.56 0.65 10.28
CA ASP A 77 15.28 1.96 10.87
C ASP A 77 13.81 2.32 10.62
N GLY A 78 13.17 2.95 11.61
CA GLY A 78 11.76 3.30 11.49
C GLY A 78 11.14 3.74 12.82
N VAL A 79 9.84 3.93 12.78
CA VAL A 79 9.01 4.30 13.93
C VAL A 79 8.14 3.13 14.34
N VAL A 80 7.98 2.94 15.65
CA VAL A 80 7.04 1.93 16.18
C VAL A 80 5.61 2.38 15.90
N VAL A 81 4.88 1.55 15.16
CA VAL A 81 3.49 1.79 14.79
C VAL A 81 2.57 0.86 15.58
N GLY A 82 1.52 1.43 16.14
CA GLY A 82 0.61 0.69 17.00
C GLY A 82 1.13 0.55 18.44
N GLU A 83 0.47 -0.30 19.21
CA GLU A 83 0.78 -0.53 20.63
C GLU A 83 1.71 -1.74 20.79
N PRO A 84 2.94 -1.55 21.31
CA PRO A 84 3.84 -2.66 21.59
C PRO A 84 3.29 -3.54 22.72
N LYS A 85 3.63 -4.82 22.71
CA LYS A 85 3.27 -5.73 23.80
C LYS A 85 3.96 -5.34 25.09
N SER A 86 3.22 -5.42 26.19
CA SER A 86 3.74 -5.12 27.52
C SER A 86 4.74 -6.17 27.99
N ALA A 87 5.70 -5.75 28.79
CA ALA A 87 6.63 -6.67 29.46
C ALA A 87 5.84 -7.70 30.30
N GLY A 88 6.29 -8.94 30.30
CA GLY A 88 5.61 -10.06 30.95
C GLY A 88 4.57 -10.76 30.10
N THR A 89 4.31 -10.31 28.86
CA THR A 89 3.47 -11.04 27.92
C THR A 89 4.17 -12.30 27.44
N MET A 90 3.46 -13.43 27.42
CA MET A 90 3.97 -14.67 26.85
C MET A 90 4.10 -14.52 25.33
N ALA A 91 5.31 -14.75 24.82
CA ALA A 91 5.58 -14.80 23.39
C ALA A 91 5.47 -16.25 22.90
N VAL A 92 4.57 -16.50 21.98
CA VAL A 92 4.39 -17.82 21.32
C VAL A 92 5.11 -17.81 19.99
N GLN A 93 6.08 -18.70 19.84
CA GLN A 93 6.68 -19.03 18.53
C GLN A 93 5.87 -20.17 17.90
N GLY A 94 5.51 -20.04 16.62
CA GLY A 94 4.85 -21.09 15.88
C GLY A 94 4.28 -20.61 14.56
N ASN A 95 4.09 -21.53 13.64
CA ASN A 95 3.60 -21.24 12.28
C ASN A 95 2.12 -20.81 12.23
N SER A 96 1.33 -21.13 13.26
CA SER A 96 -0.12 -20.91 13.22
C SER A 96 -0.57 -19.56 13.78
N ASN A 97 0.10 -19.03 14.82
CA ASN A 97 -0.23 -17.73 15.42
C ASN A 97 0.98 -17.16 16.20
N PRO A 98 1.99 -16.62 15.52
CA PRO A 98 3.12 -16.00 16.20
C PRO A 98 2.69 -14.74 16.95
N THR A 99 3.28 -14.50 18.13
CA THR A 99 3.03 -13.25 18.86
C THR A 99 3.82 -12.11 18.22
N VAL A 100 3.09 -11.13 17.66
CA VAL A 100 3.69 -9.88 17.19
C VAL A 100 3.99 -9.01 18.42
N ILE A 101 5.26 -8.71 18.66
CA ILE A 101 5.71 -7.91 19.82
C ILE A 101 5.51 -6.44 19.53
N MET A 102 5.92 -5.97 18.35
CA MET A 102 5.71 -4.61 17.85
C MET A 102 5.83 -4.57 16.34
N THR A 103 5.30 -3.52 15.74
CA THR A 103 5.43 -3.24 14.31
C THR A 103 6.30 -2.01 14.11
N ILE A 104 7.32 -2.12 13.26
CA ILE A 104 8.19 -1.01 12.88
C ILE A 104 7.90 -0.67 11.43
N ALA A 105 7.64 0.59 11.13
CA ALA A 105 7.38 1.07 9.79
C ALA A 105 8.32 2.22 9.43
N ASP A 106 8.80 2.21 8.20
CA ASP A 106 9.48 3.35 7.60
C ASP A 106 8.43 4.38 7.17
N MET A 107 8.46 5.55 7.81
CA MET A 107 7.53 6.64 7.57
C MET A 107 8.07 7.65 6.54
N SER A 108 9.23 7.40 5.95
CA SER A 108 9.86 8.28 4.95
C SER A 108 9.10 8.28 3.62
N ARG A 109 8.43 7.17 3.31
CA ARG A 109 7.61 7.01 2.11
C ARG A 109 6.19 6.66 2.48
N LYS A 110 5.27 7.42 1.92
CA LYS A 110 3.84 7.19 2.10
C LYS A 110 3.20 6.88 0.76
N GLN A 111 2.30 5.91 0.77
CA GLN A 111 1.59 5.49 -0.43
C GLN A 111 0.10 5.45 -0.16
N ILE A 112 -0.68 5.79 -1.18
CA ILE A 112 -2.12 5.57 -1.19
C ILE A 112 -2.40 4.36 -2.06
N ILE A 113 -3.24 3.47 -1.57
CA ILE A 113 -3.78 2.35 -2.34
C ILE A 113 -5.21 2.71 -2.70
N ALA A 114 -5.40 3.24 -3.90
CA ALA A 114 -6.72 3.62 -4.42
C ALA A 114 -7.37 2.41 -5.10
N LYS A 115 -8.69 2.32 -4.98
CA LYS A 115 -9.52 1.35 -5.72
C LYS A 115 -10.15 2.07 -6.90
N VAL A 116 -9.85 1.63 -8.11
CA VAL A 116 -10.39 2.18 -9.35
C VAL A 116 -11.25 1.13 -10.01
N ASP A 117 -12.41 1.54 -10.53
CA ASP A 117 -13.35 0.68 -11.24
C ASP A 117 -12.74 0.16 -12.55
N GLU A 118 -13.17 -1.03 -12.99
CA GLU A 118 -12.75 -1.64 -14.26
C GLU A 118 -13.03 -0.73 -15.46
N THR A 119 -14.10 0.05 -15.43
CA THR A 119 -14.47 0.97 -16.52
C THR A 119 -13.47 2.12 -16.68
N ASP A 120 -12.84 2.55 -15.60
CA ASP A 120 -11.99 3.73 -15.56
C ASP A 120 -10.50 3.39 -15.60
N ILE A 121 -10.11 2.17 -15.22
CA ILE A 121 -8.71 1.76 -15.13
C ILE A 121 -7.97 1.86 -16.47
N GLY A 122 -8.69 1.73 -17.59
CA GLY A 122 -8.12 1.87 -18.93
C GLY A 122 -7.56 3.27 -19.24
N SER A 123 -8.04 4.29 -18.52
CA SER A 123 -7.58 5.68 -18.66
C SER A 123 -6.42 6.03 -17.73
N VAL A 124 -6.15 5.19 -16.71
CA VAL A 124 -5.10 5.43 -15.74
C VAL A 124 -3.76 4.91 -16.25
N LYS A 125 -2.71 5.74 -16.11
CA LYS A 125 -1.33 5.41 -16.52
C LYS A 125 -0.35 5.76 -15.42
N VAL A 126 0.73 4.99 -15.34
CA VAL A 126 1.85 5.30 -14.44
C VAL A 126 2.45 6.66 -14.81
N GLY A 127 2.74 7.47 -13.79
CA GLY A 127 3.27 8.82 -13.94
C GLY A 127 2.21 9.93 -13.98
N GLN A 128 0.92 9.61 -14.03
CA GLN A 128 -0.13 10.61 -13.93
C GLN A 128 -0.15 11.27 -12.56
N LYS A 129 -0.43 12.58 -12.57
CA LYS A 129 -0.63 13.35 -11.34
C LYS A 129 -2.01 13.06 -10.76
N ALA A 130 -2.08 13.04 -9.44
CA ALA A 130 -3.32 12.94 -8.71
C ALA A 130 -3.36 13.97 -7.59
N THR A 131 -4.55 14.43 -7.27
CA THR A 131 -4.82 15.21 -6.08
C THR A 131 -5.68 14.38 -5.13
N PHE A 132 -5.52 14.59 -3.84
CA PHE A 132 -6.35 13.89 -2.88
C PHE A 132 -6.63 14.74 -1.65
N THR A 133 -7.72 14.41 -0.99
CA THR A 133 -8.14 15.00 0.25
C THR A 133 -8.33 13.93 1.32
N VAL A 134 -8.07 14.29 2.56
CA VAL A 134 -8.34 13.47 3.75
C VAL A 134 -9.33 14.20 4.64
N ASP A 135 -10.30 13.47 5.16
CA ASP A 135 -11.39 14.07 5.96
C ASP A 135 -10.87 14.79 7.22
N THR A 136 -9.70 14.39 7.73
CA THR A 136 -9.06 15.02 8.89
C THR A 136 -8.57 16.44 8.61
N TYR A 137 -8.16 16.73 7.36
CA TYR A 137 -7.61 18.03 6.95
C TYR A 137 -8.51 18.69 5.90
N ASN A 138 -9.73 19.05 6.33
CA ASN A 138 -10.71 19.70 5.46
C ASN A 138 -10.15 20.95 4.77
N GLY A 139 -10.27 20.99 3.43
CA GLY A 139 -9.81 22.10 2.60
C GLY A 139 -8.32 22.10 2.25
N LYS A 140 -7.55 21.10 2.67
CA LYS A 140 -6.16 20.91 2.22
C LYS A 140 -6.12 19.84 1.12
N ASN A 141 -5.66 20.24 -0.06
CA ASN A 141 -5.38 19.33 -1.16
C ASN A 141 -3.91 18.90 -1.09
N PHE A 142 -3.69 17.62 -1.20
CA PHE A 142 -2.37 17.00 -1.29
C PHE A 142 -2.15 16.50 -2.72
N THR A 143 -0.90 16.32 -3.08
CA THR A 143 -0.49 15.80 -4.39
C THR A 143 0.09 14.41 -4.27
N ALA A 144 -0.14 13.61 -5.30
CA ALA A 144 0.41 12.28 -5.43
C ALA A 144 0.69 11.97 -6.90
N THR A 145 1.49 10.95 -7.14
CA THR A 145 1.78 10.48 -8.50
C THR A 145 1.51 8.98 -8.59
N VAL A 146 0.86 8.54 -9.66
CA VAL A 146 0.63 7.12 -9.90
C VAL A 146 1.96 6.41 -10.13
N SER A 147 2.33 5.54 -9.20
CA SER A 147 3.59 4.79 -9.28
C SER A 147 3.39 3.39 -9.85
N ARG A 148 2.27 2.75 -9.58
CA ARG A 148 1.99 1.40 -10.06
C ARG A 148 0.50 1.11 -10.15
N ILE A 149 0.12 0.31 -11.15
CA ILE A 149 -1.23 -0.24 -11.33
C ILE A 149 -1.13 -1.75 -11.10
N SER A 150 -2.01 -2.30 -10.27
CA SER A 150 -2.09 -3.75 -10.08
C SER A 150 -2.56 -4.42 -11.37
N GLN A 151 -1.94 -5.54 -11.70
CA GLN A 151 -2.34 -6.35 -12.86
C GLN A 151 -3.46 -7.35 -12.51
N THR A 152 -3.86 -7.38 -11.23
CA THR A 152 -4.91 -8.26 -10.74
C THR A 152 -5.98 -7.43 -10.06
N ASP A 153 -7.23 -7.90 -10.13
CA ASP A 153 -8.34 -7.33 -9.41
C ASP A 153 -8.14 -7.45 -7.89
N VAL A 154 -8.88 -6.66 -7.12
CA VAL A 154 -8.82 -6.61 -5.65
C VAL A 154 -9.15 -7.96 -5.01
N THR A 155 -10.01 -8.76 -5.66
CA THR A 155 -10.49 -10.05 -5.14
C THR A 155 -9.63 -11.23 -5.55
N ASN A 156 -8.60 -11.04 -6.42
CA ASN A 156 -7.83 -12.12 -7.03
C ASN A 156 -8.72 -13.18 -7.70
N SER A 157 -9.73 -12.76 -8.42
CA SER A 157 -10.76 -13.62 -9.03
C SER A 157 -10.19 -14.68 -9.99
N TRP A 158 -8.99 -14.47 -10.51
CA TRP A 158 -8.28 -15.43 -11.35
C TRP A 158 -7.61 -16.58 -10.58
N ASN A 159 -7.53 -16.51 -9.23
CA ASN A 159 -6.94 -17.55 -8.39
C ASN A 159 -7.92 -18.71 -8.17
N ILE A 160 -7.88 -19.68 -9.07
CA ILE A 160 -8.75 -20.87 -9.09
C ILE A 160 -8.59 -21.82 -7.89
N ASN A 161 -7.61 -21.60 -7.02
CA ASN A 161 -7.38 -22.45 -5.83
C ASN A 161 -8.18 -22.01 -4.60
N THR A 162 -8.90 -20.90 -4.68
CA THR A 162 -9.81 -20.48 -3.61
C THR A 162 -11.19 -21.04 -3.90
N SER A 163 -11.62 -22.04 -3.14
CA SER A 163 -12.99 -22.55 -3.17
C SER A 163 -13.94 -21.46 -2.64
N SER A 164 -14.17 -20.43 -3.43
CA SER A 164 -15.19 -19.43 -3.16
C SER A 164 -16.51 -20.04 -3.56
N THR A 165 -17.34 -20.35 -2.59
CA THR A 165 -18.77 -20.58 -2.80
C THR A 165 -19.32 -19.33 -3.48
N SER A 166 -19.54 -19.42 -4.79
CA SER A 166 -20.05 -18.35 -5.62
C SER A 166 -21.49 -18.01 -5.21
N THR A 167 -21.63 -17.03 -4.34
CA THR A 167 -22.86 -16.26 -4.25
C THR A 167 -22.87 -15.32 -5.45
N SER A 168 -23.79 -15.53 -6.37
CA SER A 168 -23.97 -14.78 -7.61
C SER A 168 -24.59 -13.40 -7.37
N THR A 169 -23.89 -12.55 -6.63
CA THR A 169 -24.17 -11.11 -6.62
C THR A 169 -23.21 -10.48 -7.64
N PRO A 170 -23.67 -9.62 -8.55
CA PRO A 170 -22.79 -8.90 -9.45
C PRO A 170 -21.83 -8.06 -8.60
N THR A 171 -20.58 -8.49 -8.54
CA THR A 171 -19.54 -7.81 -7.80
C THR A 171 -18.85 -6.84 -8.74
N VAL A 172 -18.85 -5.55 -8.38
CA VAL A 172 -18.07 -4.56 -9.12
C VAL A 172 -16.58 -4.91 -9.01
N ILE A 173 -15.91 -4.96 -10.15
CA ILE A 173 -14.49 -5.30 -10.22
C ILE A 173 -13.67 -4.01 -10.03
N TYR A 174 -12.75 -4.04 -9.09
CA TYR A 174 -11.82 -2.95 -8.80
C TYR A 174 -10.38 -3.40 -8.98
N TYR A 175 -9.54 -2.46 -9.39
CA TYR A 175 -8.09 -2.62 -9.45
C TYR A 175 -7.41 -1.70 -8.45
N TYR A 176 -6.30 -2.14 -7.87
CA TYR A 176 -5.48 -1.29 -7.03
C TYR A 176 -4.57 -0.41 -7.87
N VAL A 177 -4.64 0.89 -7.63
CA VAL A 177 -3.69 1.88 -8.12
C VAL A 177 -2.90 2.39 -6.93
N ILE A 178 -1.57 2.28 -7.01
CA ILE A 178 -0.67 2.71 -5.94
C ILE A 178 -0.10 4.06 -6.35
N LEU A 179 -0.27 5.04 -5.47
CA LEU A 179 0.20 6.40 -5.66
C LEU A 179 1.25 6.72 -4.61
N ASP A 180 2.36 7.27 -5.03
CA ASP A 180 3.37 7.85 -4.14
C ASP A 180 2.92 9.26 -3.74
N VAL A 181 2.96 9.52 -2.45
CA VAL A 181 2.43 10.74 -1.85
C VAL A 181 3.56 11.72 -1.59
N ASP A 182 3.33 12.97 -1.93
CA ASP A 182 4.18 14.09 -1.53
C ASP A 182 3.60 14.73 -0.25
N ASP A 183 4.23 14.46 0.90
CA ASP A 183 3.82 14.98 2.22
C ASP A 183 5.01 15.62 2.94
N PRO A 184 5.43 16.81 2.50
CA PRO A 184 6.59 17.50 3.08
C PRO A 184 6.37 17.91 4.53
N ASP A 185 5.11 18.13 4.94
CA ASP A 185 4.75 18.51 6.31
C ASP A 185 4.60 17.32 7.25
N ASN A 186 4.72 16.10 6.75
CA ASN A 186 4.57 14.84 7.49
C ASN A 186 3.26 14.73 8.30
N LEU A 187 2.17 15.23 7.74
CA LEU A 187 0.86 15.30 8.39
C LEU A 187 0.06 14.00 8.27
N LEU A 188 0.33 13.21 7.24
CA LEU A 188 -0.45 12.02 6.94
C LEU A 188 0.00 10.85 7.81
N LEU A 189 -0.96 10.16 8.41
CA LEU A 189 -0.74 8.97 9.23
C LEU A 189 -1.19 7.72 8.49
N PRO A 190 -0.59 6.55 8.78
CA PRO A 190 -1.04 5.27 8.26
C PRO A 190 -2.52 5.02 8.58
N ALA A 191 -3.20 4.30 7.70
CA ALA A 191 -4.63 3.95 7.81
C ALA A 191 -5.62 5.12 7.68
N MET A 192 -5.19 6.33 7.32
CA MET A 192 -6.11 7.38 6.93
C MET A 192 -6.82 7.04 5.62
N THR A 193 -8.09 7.42 5.52
CA THR A 193 -8.87 7.30 4.28
C THR A 193 -8.72 8.56 3.46
N ALA A 194 -8.40 8.40 2.18
CA ALA A 194 -8.25 9.50 1.23
C ALA A 194 -9.25 9.36 0.07
N ARG A 195 -9.72 10.50 -0.44
CA ARG A 195 -10.42 10.58 -1.73
C ARG A 195 -9.44 11.11 -2.74
N VAL A 196 -9.27 10.34 -3.83
CA VAL A 196 -8.23 10.59 -4.82
C VAL A 196 -8.88 10.90 -6.17
N ASP A 197 -8.45 11.99 -6.78
CA ASP A 197 -8.81 12.40 -8.13
C ASP A 197 -7.57 12.28 -9.01
N ILE A 198 -7.58 11.35 -9.97
CA ILE A 198 -6.47 11.10 -10.89
C ILE A 198 -6.70 11.91 -12.15
N VAL A 199 -5.74 12.73 -12.55
CA VAL A 199 -5.79 13.48 -13.81
C VAL A 199 -5.43 12.53 -14.95
N THR A 200 -6.42 12.14 -15.73
CA THR A 200 -6.23 11.21 -16.86
C THR A 200 -5.70 11.90 -18.09
N ASP A 201 -6.18 13.11 -18.37
CA ASP A 201 -5.77 13.92 -19.50
C ASP A 201 -5.66 15.39 -19.08
N GLU A 202 -4.64 16.09 -19.56
CA GLU A 202 -4.41 17.51 -19.34
C GLU A 202 -4.00 18.18 -20.63
N LYS A 203 -4.59 19.32 -20.94
CA LYS A 203 -4.22 20.13 -22.10
C LYS A 203 -4.19 21.61 -21.73
N GLU A 204 -3.03 22.20 -21.92
CA GLU A 204 -2.83 23.62 -21.70
C GLU A 204 -3.38 24.43 -22.89
N ASN A 205 -3.92 25.64 -22.61
CA ASN A 205 -4.43 26.58 -23.61
C ASN A 205 -5.54 26.02 -24.52
N ALA A 206 -6.38 25.13 -23.97
CA ALA A 206 -7.52 24.61 -24.72
C ALA A 206 -8.68 25.62 -24.76
N LEU A 207 -9.33 25.76 -25.91
CA LEU A 207 -10.59 26.45 -26.01
C LEU A 207 -11.69 25.59 -25.38
N VAL A 208 -12.32 26.08 -24.32
CA VAL A 208 -13.32 25.31 -23.58
C VAL A 208 -14.68 25.99 -23.57
N VAL A 209 -15.73 25.20 -23.59
CA VAL A 209 -17.10 25.69 -23.42
C VAL A 209 -17.79 24.91 -22.31
N PRO A 210 -18.71 25.51 -21.55
CA PRO A 210 -19.51 24.77 -20.59
C PRO A 210 -20.31 23.65 -21.25
N ILE A 211 -20.37 22.47 -20.65
CA ILE A 211 -21.15 21.33 -21.20
C ILE A 211 -22.60 21.72 -21.45
N SER A 212 -23.16 22.63 -20.63
CA SER A 212 -24.52 23.16 -20.81
C SER A 212 -24.76 23.93 -22.09
N ALA A 213 -23.69 24.41 -22.74
CA ALA A 213 -23.76 25.10 -24.04
C ALA A 213 -23.70 24.12 -25.22
N LEU A 214 -23.14 22.92 -25.00
CA LEU A 214 -23.02 21.89 -26.03
C LEU A 214 -24.36 21.19 -26.24
N LYS A 215 -24.78 21.04 -27.50
CA LYS A 215 -25.95 20.30 -27.90
C LYS A 215 -25.55 19.27 -28.94
N THR A 216 -26.29 18.18 -29.02
CA THR A 216 -26.02 17.10 -29.99
C THR A 216 -27.29 16.81 -30.80
N ASP A 217 -27.12 16.60 -32.08
CA ASP A 217 -28.19 16.12 -32.97
C ASP A 217 -27.68 14.97 -33.86
N SER A 218 -28.49 14.58 -34.86
CA SER A 218 -28.12 13.50 -35.78
C SER A 218 -26.91 13.79 -36.67
N SER A 219 -26.48 15.06 -36.77
CA SER A 219 -25.34 15.50 -37.58
C SER A 219 -24.07 15.74 -36.75
N GLY A 220 -24.15 15.72 -35.40
CA GLY A 220 -22.99 15.92 -34.53
C GLY A 220 -23.24 16.87 -33.38
N SER A 221 -22.15 17.28 -32.73
CA SER A 221 -22.16 18.24 -31.63
C SER A 221 -22.15 19.66 -32.17
N TYR A 222 -22.95 20.55 -31.58
CA TYR A 222 -23.03 21.95 -31.98
C TYR A 222 -23.24 22.89 -30.83
N VAL A 223 -22.91 24.14 -31.00
CA VAL A 223 -23.18 25.24 -30.06
C VAL A 223 -24.03 26.32 -30.75
N MET A 224 -24.72 27.13 -29.93
CA MET A 224 -25.44 28.30 -30.41
C MET A 224 -24.58 29.54 -30.17
N VAL A 225 -24.10 30.15 -31.23
CA VAL A 225 -23.29 31.38 -31.21
C VAL A 225 -24.22 32.60 -31.35
N ALA A 226 -23.98 33.62 -30.55
CA ALA A 226 -24.74 34.87 -30.66
C ALA A 226 -24.13 35.74 -31.77
N ALA A 227 -24.84 35.88 -32.90
CA ALA A 227 -24.48 36.77 -33.99
C ALA A 227 -25.39 38.01 -33.94
N GLY A 228 -25.09 38.93 -33.04
CA GLY A 228 -25.89 40.12 -32.80
C GLY A 228 -27.25 39.81 -32.17
N LYS A 229 -28.36 39.94 -32.95
CA LYS A 229 -29.73 39.59 -32.52
C LYS A 229 -30.18 38.19 -32.89
N GLU A 230 -29.42 37.53 -33.72
CA GLU A 230 -29.73 36.16 -34.21
C GLU A 230 -28.82 35.14 -33.53
N GLN A 231 -29.31 33.91 -33.47
CA GLN A 231 -28.54 32.79 -32.94
C GLN A 231 -28.17 31.87 -34.13
N GLU A 232 -26.88 31.63 -34.31
CA GLU A 232 -26.37 30.74 -35.32
C GLU A 232 -26.03 29.38 -34.73
N LYS A 233 -26.52 28.32 -35.37
CA LYS A 233 -26.11 26.95 -35.02
C LYS A 233 -24.80 26.63 -35.73
N ARG A 234 -23.77 26.33 -34.93
CA ARG A 234 -22.44 25.99 -35.45
C ARG A 234 -22.00 24.64 -34.95
N TYR A 235 -21.67 23.75 -35.87
CA TYR A 235 -21.13 22.45 -35.56
C TYR A 235 -19.69 22.58 -35.11
N VAL A 236 -19.34 21.78 -34.06
CA VAL A 236 -18.03 21.82 -33.42
C VAL A 236 -17.47 20.41 -33.25
N SER A 237 -16.16 20.31 -33.34
CA SER A 237 -15.45 19.11 -32.93
C SER A 237 -15.03 19.22 -31.48
N THR A 238 -15.33 18.20 -30.67
CA THR A 238 -15.03 18.17 -29.26
C THR A 238 -13.77 17.35 -29.00
N GLY A 239 -13.01 17.72 -28.00
CA GLY A 239 -11.84 17.00 -27.50
C GLY A 239 -12.09 16.43 -26.10
N ILE A 240 -11.27 16.82 -25.11
CA ILE A 240 -11.31 16.35 -23.72
C ILE A 240 -12.56 16.89 -23.02
N TYR A 241 -13.19 16.04 -22.21
CA TYR A 241 -14.33 16.39 -21.36
C TYR A 241 -13.89 16.44 -19.91
N SER A 242 -14.35 17.45 -19.19
CA SER A 242 -14.32 17.49 -17.71
C SER A 242 -15.75 17.53 -17.18
N ASP A 243 -15.92 17.63 -15.85
CA ASP A 243 -17.25 17.68 -15.21
C ASP A 243 -18.06 18.92 -15.60
N GLU A 244 -17.43 20.04 -15.91
CA GLU A 244 -18.10 21.32 -16.17
C GLU A 244 -17.89 21.82 -17.62
N TYR A 245 -16.79 21.44 -18.24
CA TYR A 245 -16.34 21.98 -19.51
C TYR A 245 -16.01 20.89 -20.52
N VAL A 246 -16.09 21.23 -21.80
CA VAL A 246 -15.63 20.42 -22.93
C VAL A 246 -14.68 21.23 -23.79
N GLU A 247 -13.60 20.61 -24.21
CA GLU A 247 -12.68 21.19 -25.17
C GLU A 247 -13.32 21.25 -26.55
N ILE A 248 -13.14 22.37 -27.26
CA ILE A 248 -13.49 22.52 -28.65
C ILE A 248 -12.19 22.55 -29.46
N THR A 249 -12.03 21.54 -30.33
CA THR A 249 -10.84 21.41 -31.17
C THR A 249 -11.00 22.11 -32.53
N ASP A 250 -12.24 22.28 -33.01
CA ASP A 250 -12.53 22.95 -34.24
C ASP A 250 -13.97 23.50 -34.26
N GLY A 251 -14.21 24.54 -35.07
CA GLY A 251 -15.53 25.12 -35.29
C GLY A 251 -15.86 26.36 -34.41
N LEU A 252 -14.97 26.77 -33.49
CA LEU A 252 -15.18 27.97 -32.65
C LEU A 252 -13.87 28.76 -32.56
N THR A 253 -13.99 30.06 -32.36
CA THR A 253 -12.83 30.94 -32.09
C THR A 253 -12.95 31.61 -30.73
N ASP A 254 -11.79 31.93 -30.16
CA ASP A 254 -11.75 32.56 -28.83
C ASP A 254 -12.45 33.92 -28.86
N GLY A 255 -13.23 34.21 -27.82
CA GLY A 255 -13.98 35.46 -27.66
C GLY A 255 -15.39 35.44 -28.28
N GLU A 256 -15.83 34.36 -28.92
CA GLU A 256 -17.21 34.26 -29.42
C GLU A 256 -18.21 34.08 -28.24
N GLN A 257 -19.36 34.74 -28.36
CA GLN A 257 -20.41 34.68 -27.33
C GLN A 257 -21.33 33.47 -27.59
N LEU A 258 -21.49 32.62 -26.59
CA LEU A 258 -22.36 31.44 -26.65
C LEU A 258 -23.69 31.71 -25.93
N VAL A 259 -24.76 31.15 -26.51
CA VAL A 259 -26.09 31.18 -25.88
C VAL A 259 -26.26 29.91 -25.07
N VAL A 260 -26.25 30.06 -23.73
CA VAL A 260 -26.47 28.97 -22.79
C VAL A 260 -27.92 29.00 -22.29
N SER A 261 -28.65 27.91 -22.53
CA SER A 261 -30.01 27.76 -22.02
C SER A 261 -29.95 27.32 -20.53
N TYR A 262 -30.05 28.26 -19.61
CA TYR A 262 -30.17 27.98 -18.19
C TYR A 262 -31.58 27.47 -17.87
N LYS A 263 -31.77 26.18 -17.62
CA LYS A 263 -32.96 25.71 -16.90
C LYS A 263 -32.76 26.01 -15.43
N SER A 264 -33.31 27.12 -14.93
CA SER A 264 -33.40 27.32 -13.51
C SER A 264 -34.25 26.19 -12.89
N LYS A 265 -33.70 25.48 -11.91
CA LYS A 265 -34.51 24.62 -11.04
C LYS A 265 -35.53 25.49 -10.34
N SER A 266 -36.77 25.61 -10.86
CA SER A 266 -37.87 26.19 -10.15
C SER A 266 -38.09 25.34 -8.90
N SER A 267 -37.83 25.92 -7.73
CA SER A 267 -38.27 25.37 -6.45
C SER A 267 -39.80 25.32 -6.47
N SER A 268 -40.39 24.19 -6.73
CA SER A 268 -41.80 23.93 -6.51
C SER A 268 -42.04 23.96 -5.00
N SER A 269 -42.39 25.15 -4.47
CA SER A 269 -43.02 25.22 -3.16
C SER A 269 -44.35 24.49 -3.24
N LYS A 270 -44.40 23.27 -2.71
CA LYS A 270 -45.67 22.62 -2.43
C LYS A 270 -46.41 23.45 -1.38
N ASN A 271 -47.41 24.15 -1.83
CA ASN A 271 -48.41 24.78 -0.99
C ASN A 271 -49.12 23.64 -0.25
N MET A 272 -48.81 23.42 1.02
CA MET A 272 -49.60 22.59 1.93
C MET A 272 -50.93 23.29 2.20
N GLY A 273 -51.97 22.82 1.55
CA GLY A 273 -53.32 23.16 1.90
C GLY A 273 -53.62 22.72 3.34
N GLY A 274 -54.06 23.65 4.17
CA GLY A 274 -54.49 23.41 5.52
C GLY A 274 -55.75 22.55 5.57
N PRO A 275 -56.08 21.92 6.74
CA PRO A 275 -57.23 21.06 6.89
C PRO A 275 -58.54 21.85 6.82
N PRO A 276 -59.66 21.26 6.37
CA PRO A 276 -60.94 21.93 6.31
C PRO A 276 -61.49 22.19 7.71
N PRO A 277 -62.25 23.31 7.92
CA PRO A 277 -62.90 23.56 9.20
C PRO A 277 -64.09 22.65 9.38
N MET A 278 -64.30 22.20 10.63
CA MET A 278 -65.52 21.46 11.07
C MET A 278 -66.70 22.39 11.07
#